data_87b8e3e6c383d0efbca4b399751fb366
#
_entry.id   87b8e3e6c383d0efbca4b399751fb366
#
_cell.length_a   1.000
_cell.length_b   1.000
_cell.length_c   1.000
_cell.angle_alpha   90.00
_cell.angle_beta   90.00
_cell.angle_gamma   90.00
#
_symmetry.space_group_name_H-M   'P 1'
#
loop_
_entity.id
_entity.type
_entity.pdbx_description
1 polymer ?
#
loop_
_entity_poly.entity_id
_entity_poly.type
_entity_poly.pdbx_seq_one_letter_code
_entity_poly.pdbx_strand_id
1 'polypeptide(L)'
;MPPSVRAEPLTGRVFVFVSRSASPEPRLQYRGLGDTIPFFGRDVTLQPAGTPVALEATTPGYPLAGIGDLPPGDYSVQALANVYTRFPRSDGHVIWAHNDQGEGQQFNRSPGNLISDVVHVHVDGHSRQTIALTLIKAIPPLAPPADTALVKHIRIQSALLSKFWGVPIYLGAAVLLPKDYDTQRERRYATVYEQGHFTNGPAFGFAPAATPETGQARERRLARTNRESRYDFTQAWMNGSIPPLVGITFAHPTPYYDDSYAVNSANNGPYGDAIMTELIPYLESHFRLIPDGRSRFLIGGSTGGWEALALQIYHPDDFNGAWGLYPDPVDFHRFQLGDMYDDTSAFVTKRNDWITSEIPAQRESDGNVFATMREESRLEFVLGSHGRSTEQFNAWDAAYGPVGLDGYPGEMWDKHTGTINRDVIAYMHDHGYDLEAYLEKTWSTIGPKLAGKLHVDVGDDDDFFLNLACYRLQTFLDAQTAPAAHAVFNYGRPLKPHGYQAHPTADYLREMAARAGT
;
A
#
# COMPACT_ATOMS: atom_id res chain seq x y z
N MET A 1 4.43 -28.16 -14.58
CA MET A 1 5.49 -28.10 -13.56
C MET A 1 6.04 -29.49 -13.35
N PRO A 2 7.32 -29.78 -13.68
CA PRO A 2 7.93 -31.07 -13.43
C PRO A 2 8.17 -31.33 -11.93
N PRO A 3 8.13 -32.60 -11.47
CA PRO A 3 8.46 -32.91 -10.07
C PRO A 3 9.89 -32.51 -9.65
N SER A 4 10.82 -32.40 -10.59
CA SER A 4 12.19 -31.92 -10.34
C SER A 4 12.28 -30.43 -9.98
N VAL A 5 11.26 -29.62 -10.31
CA VAL A 5 11.16 -28.20 -9.95
C VAL A 5 10.43 -28.04 -8.61
N ARG A 6 9.34 -28.77 -8.44
CA ARG A 6 8.57 -28.83 -7.21
C ARG A 6 7.85 -30.18 -7.12
N ALA A 7 8.12 -30.93 -6.07
CA ALA A 7 7.52 -32.25 -5.86
C ALA A 7 6.16 -32.16 -5.17
N GLU A 8 5.98 -31.18 -4.24
CA GLU A 8 4.73 -30.99 -3.52
C GLU A 8 3.65 -30.40 -4.41
N PRO A 9 2.37 -30.73 -4.14
CA PRO A 9 1.24 -30.11 -4.83
C PRO A 9 1.28 -28.57 -4.69
N LEU A 10 0.87 -27.88 -5.75
CA LEU A 10 0.81 -26.42 -5.81
C LEU A 10 -0.57 -25.91 -5.36
N THR A 11 -0.59 -25.06 -4.37
CA THR A 11 -1.71 -24.16 -4.09
C THR A 11 -1.24 -22.75 -4.35
N GLY A 12 -2.01 -21.97 -5.13
CA GLY A 12 -1.62 -20.62 -5.54
C GLY A 12 -2.40 -20.13 -6.73
N ARG A 13 -1.85 -19.12 -7.41
CA ARG A 13 -2.44 -18.57 -8.62
C ARG A 13 -1.50 -18.70 -9.80
N VAL A 14 -2.01 -19.24 -10.90
CA VAL A 14 -1.25 -19.39 -12.15
C VAL A 14 -1.63 -18.25 -13.07
N PHE A 15 -0.63 -17.54 -13.57
CA PHE A 15 -0.75 -16.45 -14.52
C PHE A 15 -0.15 -16.81 -15.87
N VAL A 16 -0.73 -16.23 -16.95
CA VAL A 16 -0.13 -16.17 -18.26
C VAL A 16 -0.07 -14.70 -18.70
N PHE A 17 1.13 -14.22 -18.97
CA PHE A 17 1.41 -12.88 -19.48
C PHE A 17 1.64 -12.95 -20.99
N VAL A 18 1.04 -12.01 -21.71
CA VAL A 18 1.11 -11.95 -23.18
C VAL A 18 1.61 -10.56 -23.59
N SER A 19 2.73 -10.50 -24.30
CA SER A 19 3.33 -9.24 -24.73
C SER A 19 3.76 -9.30 -26.20
N ARG A 20 3.81 -8.15 -26.85
CA ARG A 20 4.43 -8.02 -28.16
C ARG A 20 5.96 -7.93 -28.10
N SER A 21 6.53 -7.80 -26.90
CA SER A 21 7.97 -7.74 -26.65
C SER A 21 8.42 -8.88 -25.73
N ALA A 22 9.60 -9.45 -26.00
CA ALA A 22 10.23 -10.43 -25.12
C ALA A 22 11.13 -9.80 -24.04
N SER A 23 11.45 -8.53 -24.16
CA SER A 23 12.37 -7.82 -23.26
C SER A 23 11.76 -6.50 -22.76
N PRO A 24 11.69 -6.30 -21.43
CA PRO A 24 11.96 -7.31 -20.40
C PRO A 24 11.02 -8.52 -20.53
N GLU A 25 11.27 -9.61 -19.78
CA GLU A 25 10.37 -10.78 -19.77
C GLU A 25 8.91 -10.35 -19.53
N PRO A 26 7.89 -10.99 -20.20
CA PRO A 26 6.49 -10.56 -20.07
C PRO A 26 6.00 -10.38 -18.65
N ARG A 27 6.33 -11.27 -17.71
CA ARG A 27 5.96 -11.11 -16.28
C ARG A 27 6.47 -9.80 -15.65
N LEU A 28 7.55 -9.22 -16.18
CA LEU A 28 8.15 -7.97 -15.68
C LEU A 28 7.58 -6.72 -16.39
N GLN A 29 6.65 -6.90 -17.30
CA GLN A 29 5.96 -5.82 -18.01
C GLN A 29 4.59 -5.49 -17.39
N TYR A 30 4.18 -6.22 -16.36
CA TYR A 30 3.02 -5.85 -15.54
C TYR A 30 3.28 -4.50 -14.84
N ARG A 31 2.32 -3.57 -14.92
CA ARG A 31 2.42 -2.20 -14.39
C ARG A 31 1.16 -1.73 -13.65
N GLY A 32 0.31 -2.66 -13.21
CA GLY A 32 -0.94 -2.31 -12.55
C GLY A 32 -1.99 -1.74 -13.49
N LEU A 33 -2.75 -0.78 -12.99
CA LEU A 33 -3.84 -0.14 -13.70
C LEU A 33 -3.32 0.73 -14.86
N GLY A 34 -4.03 0.70 -15.99
CA GLY A 34 -3.71 1.53 -17.16
C GLY A 34 -2.72 0.90 -18.14
N ASP A 35 -1.46 1.29 -18.10
CA ASP A 35 -0.45 0.87 -19.09
C ASP A 35 0.18 -0.47 -18.75
N THR A 36 -0.59 -1.55 -18.91
CA THR A 36 -0.12 -2.93 -18.69
C THR A 36 -0.35 -3.82 -19.90
N ILE A 37 0.41 -4.92 -19.96
CA ILE A 37 0.20 -5.97 -20.96
C ILE A 37 -0.97 -6.88 -20.57
N PRO A 38 -1.62 -7.58 -21.52
CA PRO A 38 -2.61 -8.60 -21.21
C PRO A 38 -2.03 -9.70 -20.34
N PHE A 39 -2.76 -10.02 -19.27
CA PHE A 39 -2.48 -11.17 -18.42
C PHE A 39 -3.78 -11.82 -17.96
N PHE A 40 -3.71 -13.10 -17.62
CA PHE A 40 -4.83 -13.95 -17.27
C PHE A 40 -4.46 -14.76 -16.03
N GLY A 41 -5.38 -14.89 -15.07
CA GLY A 41 -5.12 -15.52 -13.78
C GLY A 41 -6.15 -16.58 -13.40
N ARG A 42 -5.68 -17.70 -12.84
CA ARG A 42 -6.54 -18.78 -12.32
C ARG A 42 -5.94 -19.38 -11.05
N ASP A 43 -6.78 -19.56 -10.03
CA ASP A 43 -6.39 -20.25 -8.81
C ASP A 43 -6.28 -21.76 -9.05
N VAL A 44 -5.34 -22.38 -8.33
CA VAL A 44 -5.14 -23.82 -8.24
C VAL A 44 -5.01 -24.25 -6.78
N THR A 45 -5.62 -25.38 -6.45
CA THR A 45 -5.58 -25.95 -5.10
C THR A 45 -5.07 -27.36 -5.16
N LEU A 46 -3.99 -27.63 -4.42
CA LEU A 46 -3.35 -28.95 -4.33
C LEU A 46 -3.07 -29.59 -5.71
N GLN A 47 -2.71 -28.76 -6.69
CA GLN A 47 -2.41 -29.21 -8.07
C GLN A 47 -1.18 -30.11 -8.08
N PRO A 48 -1.30 -31.40 -8.45
CA PRO A 48 -0.16 -32.32 -8.46
C PRO A 48 0.92 -31.92 -9.47
N ALA A 49 2.17 -32.20 -9.14
CA ALA A 49 3.27 -32.06 -10.08
C ALA A 49 3.03 -32.92 -11.33
N GLY A 50 3.41 -32.40 -12.51
CA GLY A 50 3.20 -33.07 -13.78
C GLY A 50 1.80 -32.96 -14.37
N THR A 51 0.79 -32.51 -13.62
CA THR A 51 -0.57 -32.34 -14.11
C THR A 51 -0.76 -30.95 -14.73
N PRO A 52 -1.26 -30.85 -16.00
CA PRO A 52 -1.49 -29.57 -16.63
C PRO A 52 -2.60 -28.76 -15.95
N VAL A 53 -2.48 -27.43 -16.02
CA VAL A 53 -3.52 -26.46 -15.69
C VAL A 53 -3.92 -25.78 -17.01
N ALA A 54 -5.19 -25.86 -17.38
CA ALA A 54 -5.70 -25.17 -18.55
C ALA A 54 -6.19 -23.77 -18.20
N LEU A 55 -5.72 -22.76 -18.90
CA LEU A 55 -6.35 -21.44 -18.98
C LEU A 55 -7.15 -21.43 -20.28
N GLU A 56 -8.47 -21.39 -20.14
CA GLU A 56 -9.41 -21.47 -21.26
C GLU A 56 -9.78 -20.08 -21.76
N ALA A 57 -10.49 -20.01 -22.88
CA ALA A 57 -10.89 -18.74 -23.53
C ALA A 57 -11.63 -17.79 -22.56
N THR A 58 -12.37 -18.34 -21.59
CA THR A 58 -13.12 -17.60 -20.57
C THR A 58 -12.34 -17.33 -19.29
N THR A 59 -11.07 -17.73 -19.19
CA THR A 59 -10.24 -17.40 -18.03
C THR A 59 -10.15 -15.89 -17.89
N PRO A 60 -10.50 -15.32 -16.71
CA PRO A 60 -10.49 -13.88 -16.49
C PRO A 60 -9.13 -13.26 -16.78
N GLY A 61 -9.16 -12.10 -17.41
CA GLY A 61 -7.97 -11.35 -17.77
C GLY A 61 -8.12 -9.84 -17.65
N TYR A 62 -6.99 -9.16 -17.74
CA TYR A 62 -6.89 -7.70 -17.77
C TYR A 62 -5.78 -7.28 -18.73
N PRO A 63 -5.90 -6.19 -19.52
CA PRO A 63 -7.12 -5.41 -19.78
C PRO A 63 -8.16 -6.13 -20.66
N LEU A 64 -7.81 -7.26 -21.27
CA LEU A 64 -8.76 -8.08 -22.03
C LEU A 64 -9.65 -8.90 -21.07
N ALA A 65 -10.93 -9.11 -21.45
CA ALA A 65 -11.87 -9.82 -20.59
C ALA A 65 -11.53 -11.30 -20.40
N GLY A 66 -11.02 -11.93 -21.44
CA GLY A 66 -10.57 -13.31 -21.44
C GLY A 66 -9.50 -13.56 -22.48
N ILE A 67 -8.88 -14.73 -22.40
CA ILE A 67 -7.84 -15.15 -23.35
C ILE A 67 -8.38 -15.20 -24.79
N GLY A 68 -9.68 -15.50 -24.96
CA GLY A 68 -10.34 -15.55 -26.27
C GLY A 68 -10.43 -14.19 -26.98
N ASP A 69 -10.23 -13.09 -26.25
CA ASP A 69 -10.28 -11.73 -26.80
C ASP A 69 -8.92 -11.26 -27.34
N LEU A 70 -7.90 -12.13 -27.28
CA LEU A 70 -6.56 -11.78 -27.77
C LEU A 70 -6.57 -11.58 -29.29
N PRO A 71 -6.21 -10.39 -29.82
CA PRO A 71 -6.19 -10.14 -31.25
C PRO A 71 -5.17 -11.03 -31.96
N PRO A 72 -5.38 -11.33 -33.27
CA PRO A 72 -4.38 -12.00 -34.06
C PRO A 72 -3.03 -11.27 -34.08
N GLY A 73 -1.93 -12.03 -34.12
CA GLY A 73 -0.58 -11.45 -34.15
C GLY A 73 0.48 -12.31 -33.51
N ASP A 74 1.70 -11.77 -33.50
CA ASP A 74 2.86 -12.42 -32.90
C ASP A 74 3.04 -11.93 -31.45
N TYR A 75 3.26 -12.89 -30.55
CA TYR A 75 3.37 -12.63 -29.12
C TYR A 75 4.51 -13.39 -28.47
N SER A 76 5.02 -12.81 -27.39
CA SER A 76 5.87 -13.44 -26.40
C SER A 76 5.01 -13.77 -25.18
N VAL A 77 4.94 -15.04 -24.82
CA VAL A 77 4.05 -15.55 -23.76
C VAL A 77 4.89 -16.17 -22.65
N GLN A 78 4.55 -15.91 -21.40
CA GLN A 78 5.23 -16.45 -20.23
C GLN A 78 4.24 -16.83 -19.13
N ALA A 79 4.43 -17.99 -18.51
CA ALA A 79 3.66 -18.41 -17.35
C ALA A 79 4.41 -18.11 -16.05
N LEU A 80 3.63 -17.80 -15.01
CA LEU A 80 4.09 -17.67 -13.63
C LEU A 80 3.09 -18.35 -12.69
N ALA A 81 3.59 -19.06 -11.68
CA ALA A 81 2.76 -19.48 -10.55
C ALA A 81 3.19 -18.73 -9.30
N ASN A 82 2.26 -17.93 -8.76
CA ASN A 82 2.36 -17.34 -7.43
C ASN A 82 2.03 -18.45 -6.41
N VAL A 83 3.05 -18.92 -5.70
CA VAL A 83 2.96 -20.04 -4.76
C VAL A 83 2.48 -19.50 -3.42
N TYR A 84 1.34 -19.98 -2.95
CA TYR A 84 0.80 -19.55 -1.67
C TYR A 84 1.37 -20.37 -0.50
N THR A 85 1.51 -19.69 0.61
CA THR A 85 1.79 -20.25 1.93
C THR A 85 0.49 -20.58 2.65
N ARG A 86 0.49 -21.68 3.41
CA ARG A 86 -0.62 -22.06 4.28
C ARG A 86 -0.48 -21.34 5.62
N PHE A 87 -1.48 -20.58 6.01
CA PHE A 87 -1.55 -19.87 7.28
C PHE A 87 -2.62 -20.51 8.18
N PRO A 88 -2.23 -21.28 9.21
CA PRO A 88 -3.17 -21.79 10.21
C PRO A 88 -3.37 -20.73 11.30
N ARG A 89 -4.29 -19.80 11.05
CA ARG A 89 -4.52 -18.64 11.93
C ARG A 89 -5.02 -19.04 13.31
N SER A 90 -4.73 -18.20 14.31
CA SER A 90 -5.14 -18.43 15.70
C SER A 90 -6.65 -18.30 15.93
N ASP A 91 -7.41 -17.72 14.99
CA ASP A 91 -8.86 -17.66 15.01
C ASP A 91 -9.54 -18.97 14.55
N GLY A 92 -8.75 -19.97 14.19
CA GLY A 92 -9.21 -21.30 13.74
C GLY A 92 -9.37 -21.44 12.23
N HIS A 93 -9.25 -20.37 11.45
CA HIS A 93 -9.26 -20.44 10.00
C HIS A 93 -7.92 -20.88 9.43
N VAL A 94 -7.98 -21.53 8.28
CA VAL A 94 -6.79 -21.86 7.47
C VAL A 94 -6.92 -21.20 6.13
N ILE A 95 -6.06 -20.24 5.84
CA ILE A 95 -6.04 -19.57 4.55
C ILE A 95 -4.77 -19.90 3.77
N TRP A 96 -4.83 -19.65 2.47
CA TRP A 96 -3.69 -19.74 1.56
C TRP A 96 -3.51 -18.39 0.87
N ALA A 97 -2.36 -17.77 1.05
CA ALA A 97 -2.06 -16.45 0.48
C ALA A 97 -0.58 -16.33 0.16
N HIS A 98 -0.23 -15.30 -0.57
CA HIS A 98 1.16 -14.93 -0.79
C HIS A 98 1.84 -14.60 0.54
N ASN A 99 3.13 -14.93 0.67
CA ASN A 99 3.93 -14.60 1.85
C ASN A 99 5.17 -13.83 1.39
N ASP A 100 5.22 -12.55 1.67
CA ASP A 100 6.32 -11.67 1.31
C ASP A 100 7.67 -12.20 1.80
N GLN A 101 8.67 -12.18 0.91
CA GLN A 101 10.05 -12.60 1.17
C GLN A 101 11.03 -11.42 1.11
N GLY A 102 10.52 -10.16 1.20
CA GLY A 102 11.26 -8.92 1.10
C GLY A 102 11.13 -8.23 -0.26
N GLU A 103 10.22 -8.69 -1.13
CA GLU A 103 9.95 -8.08 -2.43
C GLU A 103 8.83 -7.03 -2.39
N GLY A 104 8.17 -6.80 -1.25
CA GLY A 104 7.08 -5.85 -1.11
C GLY A 104 5.82 -6.30 -1.85
N GLN A 105 5.42 -7.57 -1.67
CA GLN A 105 4.25 -8.19 -2.30
C GLN A 105 4.25 -8.19 -3.84
N GLN A 106 5.40 -7.98 -4.48
CA GLN A 106 5.52 -8.03 -5.93
C GLN A 106 5.55 -9.49 -6.44
N PHE A 107 4.39 -10.13 -6.54
CA PHE A 107 4.26 -11.55 -6.89
C PHE A 107 5.04 -11.96 -8.14
N ASN A 108 5.18 -11.05 -9.12
CA ASN A 108 5.89 -11.30 -10.38
C ASN A 108 7.42 -11.38 -10.22
N ARG A 109 7.96 -11.05 -9.03
CA ARG A 109 9.40 -11.10 -8.67
C ARG A 109 9.66 -11.92 -7.41
N SER A 110 8.61 -12.39 -6.76
CA SER A 110 8.71 -13.02 -5.45
C SER A 110 9.52 -14.32 -5.47
N PRO A 111 10.47 -14.48 -4.54
CA PRO A 111 11.23 -15.69 -4.37
C PRO A 111 10.34 -16.92 -4.17
N GLY A 112 10.73 -18.03 -4.79
CA GLY A 112 9.98 -19.28 -4.70
C GLY A 112 8.82 -19.40 -5.67
N ASN A 113 8.34 -18.31 -6.28
CA ASN A 113 7.38 -18.37 -7.37
C ASN A 113 8.01 -19.04 -8.60
N LEU A 114 7.18 -19.77 -9.35
CA LEU A 114 7.65 -20.58 -10.47
C LEU A 114 7.39 -19.90 -11.80
N ILE A 115 8.34 -19.96 -12.71
CA ILE A 115 8.25 -19.32 -14.04
C ILE A 115 8.58 -20.27 -15.17
N SER A 116 8.00 -20.03 -16.33
CA SER A 116 8.38 -20.66 -17.59
C SER A 116 9.46 -19.84 -18.31
N ASP A 117 10.07 -20.43 -19.33
CA ASP A 117 10.73 -19.63 -20.37
C ASP A 117 9.69 -18.81 -21.16
N VAL A 118 10.17 -17.79 -21.86
CA VAL A 118 9.37 -17.05 -22.83
C VAL A 118 9.21 -17.85 -24.09
N VAL A 119 7.98 -18.02 -24.57
CA VAL A 119 7.64 -18.73 -25.81
C VAL A 119 7.08 -17.75 -26.83
N HIS A 120 7.61 -17.78 -28.06
CA HIS A 120 7.08 -16.98 -29.15
C HIS A 120 5.98 -17.77 -29.87
N VAL A 121 4.84 -17.12 -30.08
CA VAL A 121 3.66 -17.73 -30.69
C VAL A 121 3.03 -16.79 -31.69
N HIS A 122 2.44 -17.35 -32.74
CA HIS A 122 1.55 -16.64 -33.63
C HIS A 122 0.10 -17.04 -33.35
N VAL A 123 -0.75 -16.07 -33.05
CA VAL A 123 -2.21 -16.26 -32.88
C VAL A 123 -2.89 -15.83 -34.17
N ASP A 124 -3.58 -16.75 -34.84
CA ASP A 124 -4.25 -16.51 -36.14
C ASP A 124 -5.70 -16.00 -36.01
N GLY A 125 -6.28 -16.09 -34.80
CA GLY A 125 -7.65 -15.65 -34.51
C GLY A 125 -8.76 -16.58 -35.04
N HIS A 126 -8.42 -17.66 -35.73
CA HIS A 126 -9.38 -18.55 -36.39
C HIS A 126 -9.34 -19.99 -35.87
N SER A 127 -8.20 -20.44 -35.38
CA SER A 127 -8.00 -21.81 -34.89
C SER A 127 -8.00 -21.88 -33.38
N ARG A 128 -8.48 -23.01 -32.83
CA ARG A 128 -8.26 -23.35 -31.43
C ARG A 128 -6.82 -23.83 -31.25
N GLN A 129 -5.94 -22.94 -30.89
CA GLN A 129 -4.54 -23.22 -30.65
C GLN A 129 -4.31 -23.52 -29.18
N THR A 130 -3.55 -24.57 -28.86
CA THR A 130 -3.07 -24.85 -27.50
C THR A 130 -1.60 -24.48 -27.41
N ILE A 131 -1.27 -23.56 -26.49
CA ILE A 131 0.10 -23.14 -26.19
C ILE A 131 0.52 -23.83 -24.89
N ALA A 132 1.54 -24.68 -24.97
CA ALA A 132 2.07 -25.37 -23.81
C ALA A 132 3.21 -24.57 -23.17
N LEU A 133 3.04 -24.20 -21.90
CA LEU A 133 4.05 -23.52 -21.10
C LEU A 133 4.43 -24.43 -19.92
N THR A 134 5.71 -24.58 -19.67
CA THR A 134 6.20 -25.41 -18.55
C THR A 134 6.91 -24.55 -17.54
N LEU A 135 6.43 -24.55 -16.29
CA LEU A 135 7.13 -23.90 -15.17
C LEU A 135 8.38 -24.71 -14.84
N ILE A 136 9.55 -24.18 -15.14
CA ILE A 136 10.82 -24.92 -15.12
C ILE A 136 11.82 -24.45 -14.08
N LYS A 137 11.59 -23.27 -13.48
CA LYS A 137 12.50 -22.69 -12.49
C LYS A 137 11.74 -21.89 -11.45
N ALA A 138 12.30 -21.83 -10.24
CA ALA A 138 11.86 -20.94 -9.18
C ALA A 138 12.63 -19.61 -9.25
N ILE A 139 11.97 -18.53 -8.90
CA ILE A 139 12.62 -17.21 -8.71
C ILE A 139 13.55 -17.33 -7.50
N PRO A 140 14.83 -16.92 -7.63
CA PRO A 140 15.81 -17.08 -6.56
C PRO A 140 15.52 -16.14 -5.37
N PRO A 141 16.02 -16.45 -4.15
CA PRO A 141 15.96 -15.58 -3.00
C PRO A 141 16.57 -14.20 -3.27
N LEU A 142 16.00 -13.18 -2.66
CA LEU A 142 16.56 -11.82 -2.69
C LEU A 142 17.76 -11.72 -1.73
N ALA A 143 18.76 -10.96 -2.13
CA ALA A 143 19.82 -10.60 -1.22
C ALA A 143 19.28 -9.58 -0.19
N PRO A 144 19.55 -9.75 1.11
CA PRO A 144 19.19 -8.75 2.11
C PRO A 144 19.80 -7.38 1.74
N PRO A 145 19.11 -6.27 2.01
CA PRO A 145 19.67 -4.95 1.81
C PRO A 145 20.92 -4.76 2.68
N ALA A 146 21.97 -4.18 2.09
CA ALA A 146 23.22 -3.98 2.81
C ALA A 146 23.16 -2.69 3.66
N ASP A 147 23.66 -2.79 4.89
CA ASP A 147 23.89 -1.64 5.75
C ASP A 147 24.95 -0.73 5.18
N THR A 148 24.74 0.57 5.36
CA THR A 148 25.73 1.61 5.11
C THR A 148 26.10 2.33 6.41
N ALA A 149 26.98 3.34 6.34
CA ALA A 149 27.26 4.18 7.51
C ALA A 149 25.99 4.85 8.05
N LEU A 150 25.09 5.30 7.17
CA LEU A 150 23.90 6.08 7.55
C LEU A 150 22.60 5.31 7.49
N VAL A 151 22.52 4.20 6.79
CA VAL A 151 21.29 3.41 6.68
C VAL A 151 21.51 2.04 7.28
N LYS A 152 20.64 1.67 8.22
CA LYS A 152 20.63 0.36 8.86
C LYS A 152 19.31 -0.34 8.60
N HIS A 153 19.37 -1.65 8.35
CA HIS A 153 18.19 -2.46 8.11
C HIS A 153 17.96 -3.39 9.29
N ILE A 154 16.75 -3.36 9.80
CA ILE A 154 16.33 -4.16 10.95
C ILE A 154 15.28 -5.15 10.47
N ARG A 155 15.36 -6.36 11.01
CA ARG A 155 14.35 -7.40 10.84
C ARG A 155 14.21 -8.18 12.14
N ILE A 156 13.02 -8.15 12.74
CA ILE A 156 12.71 -8.87 13.96
C ILE A 156 11.55 -9.83 13.71
N GLN A 157 11.56 -10.98 14.36
CA GLN A 157 10.39 -11.84 14.38
C GLN A 157 9.39 -11.30 15.40
N SER A 158 8.17 -10.99 14.95
CA SER A 158 7.08 -10.60 15.82
C SER A 158 6.46 -11.81 16.50
N ALA A 159 6.40 -11.80 17.82
CA ALA A 159 5.76 -12.84 18.59
C ALA A 159 4.23 -12.78 18.44
N LEU A 160 3.65 -11.56 18.44
CA LEU A 160 2.22 -11.32 18.29
C LEU A 160 1.72 -11.81 16.93
N LEU A 161 2.39 -11.39 15.86
CA LEU A 161 1.99 -11.73 14.49
C LEU A 161 2.25 -13.21 14.18
N SER A 162 3.38 -13.78 14.63
CA SER A 162 3.66 -15.20 14.43
C SER A 162 2.63 -16.09 15.13
N LYS A 163 2.14 -15.68 16.30
CA LYS A 163 1.05 -16.35 17.00
C LYS A 163 -0.26 -16.26 16.22
N PHE A 164 -0.59 -15.09 15.69
CA PHE A 164 -1.82 -14.89 14.91
C PHE A 164 -1.82 -15.73 13.63
N TRP A 165 -0.74 -15.66 12.85
CA TRP A 165 -0.66 -16.31 11.53
C TRP A 165 -0.30 -17.80 11.58
N GLY A 166 0.19 -18.29 12.73
CA GLY A 166 0.61 -19.68 12.91
C GLY A 166 1.91 -20.06 12.19
N VAL A 167 2.62 -19.08 11.66
CA VAL A 167 3.94 -19.19 11.00
C VAL A 167 4.82 -18.01 11.42
N PRO A 168 6.16 -18.10 11.30
CA PRO A 168 7.04 -16.97 11.60
C PRO A 168 6.72 -15.75 10.72
N ILE A 169 6.35 -14.63 11.35
CA ILE A 169 6.12 -13.32 10.71
C ILE A 169 7.15 -12.33 11.24
N TYR A 170 7.62 -11.46 10.35
CA TYR A 170 8.68 -10.52 10.66
C TYR A 170 8.23 -9.10 10.40
N LEU A 171 8.68 -8.19 11.28
CA LEU A 171 8.65 -6.75 11.07
C LEU A 171 10.05 -6.26 10.72
N GLY A 172 10.12 -5.25 9.90
CA GLY A 172 11.37 -4.64 9.50
C GLY A 172 11.37 -3.12 9.67
N ALA A 173 12.55 -2.53 9.57
CA ALA A 173 12.71 -1.09 9.47
C ALA A 173 13.98 -0.73 8.70
N ALA A 174 13.92 0.36 7.93
CA ALA A 174 15.09 1.04 7.41
C ALA A 174 15.32 2.32 8.24
N VAL A 175 16.46 2.37 8.92
CA VAL A 175 16.82 3.44 9.87
C VAL A 175 17.83 4.36 9.21
N LEU A 176 17.45 5.61 8.95
CA LEU A 176 18.30 6.67 8.43
C LEU A 176 18.88 7.48 9.59
N LEU A 177 20.19 7.37 9.77
CA LEU A 177 20.94 8.03 10.82
C LEU A 177 21.40 9.43 10.39
N PRO A 178 21.48 10.42 11.30
CA PRO A 178 22.12 11.69 11.01
C PRO A 178 23.62 11.53 10.78
N LYS A 179 24.21 12.39 9.94
CA LYS A 179 25.62 12.27 9.50
C LYS A 179 26.64 12.16 10.64
N ASP A 180 26.37 12.82 11.79
CA ASP A 180 27.26 12.86 12.93
C ASP A 180 26.93 11.81 14.00
N TYR A 181 26.12 10.82 13.66
CA TYR A 181 25.65 9.80 14.62
C TYR A 181 26.81 9.11 15.34
N ASP A 182 27.84 8.66 14.64
CA ASP A 182 28.96 7.91 15.24
C ASP A 182 29.91 8.81 16.05
N THR A 183 29.96 10.11 15.77
CA THR A 183 30.83 11.07 16.47
C THR A 183 30.17 11.66 17.72
N GLN A 184 28.84 11.77 17.74
CA GLN A 184 28.03 12.32 18.83
C GLN A 184 27.48 11.20 19.73
N ARG A 185 28.36 10.41 20.35
CA ARG A 185 28.02 9.15 21.00
C ARG A 185 27.03 9.26 22.16
N GLU A 186 27.02 10.39 22.88
CA GLU A 186 26.13 10.63 24.02
C GLU A 186 24.78 11.24 23.63
N ARG A 187 24.66 11.71 22.39
CA ARG A 187 23.44 12.35 21.91
C ARG A 187 22.35 11.32 21.64
N ARG A 188 21.12 11.62 22.13
CA ARG A 188 19.88 10.96 21.71
C ARG A 188 19.12 11.85 20.74
N TYR A 189 18.28 11.22 19.91
CA TYR A 189 17.64 11.87 18.77
C TYR A 189 16.14 11.70 18.83
N ALA A 190 15.40 12.73 18.47
CA ALA A 190 14.01 12.62 18.12
C ALA A 190 13.84 11.76 16.87
N THR A 191 12.70 11.10 16.74
CA THR A 191 12.45 10.12 15.69
C THR A 191 11.27 10.55 14.82
N VAL A 192 11.43 10.41 13.52
CA VAL A 192 10.36 10.60 12.55
C VAL A 192 10.10 9.25 11.87
N TYR A 193 8.91 8.71 12.05
CA TYR A 193 8.45 7.51 11.39
C TYR A 193 7.74 7.91 10.10
N GLU A 194 8.35 7.61 8.96
CA GLU A 194 7.72 7.74 7.65
C GLU A 194 6.91 6.49 7.36
N GLN A 195 5.61 6.67 7.20
CA GLN A 195 4.68 5.63 6.84
C GLN A 195 4.51 5.57 5.32
N GLY A 196 4.28 4.38 4.78
CA GLY A 196 4.03 4.23 3.36
C GLY A 196 4.26 2.80 2.88
N HIS A 197 3.77 2.53 1.69
CA HIS A 197 3.82 1.23 1.04
C HIS A 197 4.77 1.24 -0.17
N PHE A 198 5.00 0.04 -0.75
CA PHE A 198 5.89 -0.22 -1.90
C PHE A 198 7.34 0.26 -1.68
N THR A 199 7.77 0.41 -0.44
CA THR A 199 9.13 0.83 -0.13
C THR A 199 9.77 -0.01 0.96
N ASN A 200 10.95 -0.55 0.66
CA ASN A 200 11.87 -1.14 1.63
C ASN A 200 13.15 -0.29 1.75
N GLY A 201 13.07 0.95 1.30
CA GLY A 201 14.19 1.89 1.28
C GLY A 201 14.25 2.77 2.53
N PRO A 202 15.33 3.55 2.67
CA PRO A 202 15.47 4.51 3.75
C PRO A 202 14.46 5.65 3.63
N ALA A 203 14.10 6.20 4.79
CA ALA A 203 13.15 7.30 4.91
C ALA A 203 13.45 8.46 3.96
N PHE A 204 12.36 9.11 3.50
CA PHE A 204 12.34 10.29 2.64
C PHE A 204 13.05 10.09 1.30
N GLY A 205 13.18 8.84 0.87
CA GLY A 205 13.88 8.51 -0.37
C GLY A 205 15.36 8.86 -0.35
N PHE A 206 16.00 8.93 0.81
CA PHE A 206 17.45 9.19 0.96
C PHE A 206 18.27 8.29 0.01
N ALA A 207 19.09 8.90 -0.83
CA ALA A 207 19.85 8.18 -1.85
C ALA A 207 21.17 8.90 -2.14
N PRO A 208 22.30 8.47 -1.54
CA PRO A 208 23.62 9.09 -1.78
C PRO A 208 24.05 9.10 -3.24
N ALA A 209 23.60 8.15 -4.04
CA ALA A 209 23.88 8.06 -5.47
C ALA A 209 22.89 8.86 -6.36
N ALA A 210 21.93 9.58 -5.76
CA ALA A 210 21.01 10.41 -6.54
C ALA A 210 21.75 11.52 -7.27
N THR A 211 21.31 11.82 -8.49
CA THR A 211 21.86 12.91 -9.30
C THR A 211 20.92 14.12 -9.27
N PRO A 212 21.46 15.36 -9.44
CA PRO A 212 20.61 16.54 -9.53
C PRO A 212 19.58 16.42 -10.64
N GLU A 213 18.35 16.71 -10.30
CA GLU A 213 17.30 16.89 -11.29
C GLU A 213 17.37 18.33 -11.82
N THR A 214 17.38 18.50 -13.13
CA THR A 214 17.54 19.82 -13.77
C THR A 214 16.50 20.05 -14.86
N GLY A 215 16.34 21.31 -15.29
CA GLY A 215 15.50 21.72 -16.41
C GLY A 215 14.01 21.44 -16.17
N GLN A 216 13.30 21.12 -17.25
CA GLN A 216 11.85 20.97 -17.26
C GLN A 216 11.30 19.87 -16.33
N ALA A 217 12.08 18.83 -16.05
CA ALA A 217 11.64 17.76 -15.14
C ALA A 217 11.48 18.30 -13.72
N ARG A 218 12.47 19.05 -13.23
CA ARG A 218 12.43 19.71 -11.92
C ARG A 218 11.30 20.73 -11.85
N GLU A 219 11.15 21.57 -12.86
CA GLU A 219 10.11 22.59 -12.92
C GLU A 219 8.70 21.95 -12.88
N ARG A 220 8.48 20.90 -13.68
CA ARG A 220 7.20 20.16 -13.69
C ARG A 220 6.89 19.52 -12.34
N ARG A 221 7.86 18.86 -11.70
CA ARG A 221 7.65 18.24 -10.39
C ARG A 221 7.27 19.28 -9.34
N LEU A 222 8.06 20.37 -9.24
CA LEU A 222 7.77 21.44 -8.29
C LEU A 222 6.43 22.13 -8.58
N ALA A 223 6.13 22.41 -9.86
CA ALA A 223 4.85 23.01 -10.22
C ALA A 223 3.65 22.12 -9.89
N ARG A 224 3.77 20.80 -10.05
CA ARG A 224 2.68 19.86 -9.77
C ARG A 224 2.53 19.56 -8.28
N THR A 225 3.58 19.09 -7.64
CA THR A 225 3.50 18.48 -6.30
C THR A 225 4.24 19.25 -5.21
N ASN A 226 5.06 20.25 -5.56
CA ASN A 226 5.96 20.97 -4.65
C ASN A 226 6.92 20.08 -3.85
N ARG A 227 7.05 18.81 -4.20
CA ARG A 227 7.97 17.86 -3.53
C ARG A 227 9.40 18.18 -3.88
N GLU A 228 10.32 18.04 -2.94
CA GLU A 228 11.74 18.06 -3.25
C GLU A 228 12.20 16.76 -3.92
N SER A 229 13.33 16.81 -4.66
CA SER A 229 13.90 15.62 -5.25
C SER A 229 14.64 14.79 -4.19
N ARG A 230 14.83 13.49 -4.48
CA ARG A 230 15.70 12.63 -3.64
C ARG A 230 17.11 13.19 -3.49
N TYR A 231 17.63 13.86 -4.51
CA TYR A 231 18.91 14.53 -4.47
C TYR A 231 18.88 15.71 -3.50
N ASP A 232 17.92 16.62 -3.64
CA ASP A 232 17.80 17.83 -2.81
C ASP A 232 17.66 17.43 -1.32
N PHE A 233 16.79 16.46 -1.02
CA PHE A 233 16.65 15.93 0.33
C PHE A 233 17.95 15.34 0.86
N THR A 234 18.61 14.48 0.07
CA THR A 234 19.87 13.85 0.47
C THR A 234 20.94 14.89 0.76
N GLN A 235 21.05 15.95 -0.06
CA GLN A 235 21.97 17.06 0.20
C GLN A 235 21.62 17.81 1.49
N ALA A 236 20.34 18.11 1.73
CA ALA A 236 19.87 18.77 2.96
C ALA A 236 20.19 17.94 4.22
N TRP A 237 20.04 16.63 4.13
CA TRP A 237 20.41 15.71 5.21
C TRP A 237 21.93 15.70 5.46
N MET A 238 22.71 15.58 4.40
CA MET A 238 24.16 15.44 4.48
C MET A 238 24.90 16.74 4.85
N ASN A 239 24.38 17.91 4.44
CA ASN A 239 25.02 19.19 4.76
C ASN A 239 24.64 19.75 6.14
N GLY A 240 23.65 19.12 6.83
CA GLY A 240 23.21 19.52 8.17
C GLY A 240 22.22 20.70 8.17
N SER A 241 21.57 20.99 7.05
CA SER A 241 20.48 21.98 7.00
C SER A 241 19.17 21.48 7.62
N ILE A 242 19.07 20.18 7.86
CA ILE A 242 18.04 19.55 8.68
C ILE A 242 18.65 19.29 10.06
N PRO A 243 17.97 19.68 11.18
CA PRO A 243 18.43 19.33 12.52
C PRO A 243 18.58 17.82 12.69
N PRO A 244 19.52 17.34 13.51
CA PRO A 244 19.78 15.91 13.65
C PRO A 244 18.59 15.18 14.26
N LEU A 245 17.95 14.35 13.44
CA LEU A 245 16.84 13.43 13.72
C LEU A 245 17.24 12.04 13.26
N VAL A 246 16.49 11.02 13.66
CA VAL A 246 16.54 9.69 13.04
C VAL A 246 15.24 9.50 12.25
N GLY A 247 15.38 9.23 10.95
CA GLY A 247 14.27 8.88 10.07
C GLY A 247 14.10 7.36 10.02
N ILE A 248 12.90 6.85 10.15
CA ILE A 248 12.63 5.41 10.13
C ILE A 248 11.44 5.12 9.21
N THR A 249 11.63 4.20 8.28
CA THR A 249 10.55 3.61 7.48
C THR A 249 10.29 2.19 7.97
N PHE A 250 9.05 1.83 8.21
CA PHE A 250 8.69 0.47 8.60
C PHE A 250 8.52 -0.44 7.38
N ALA A 251 8.74 -1.74 7.60
CA ALA A 251 8.39 -2.82 6.68
C ALA A 251 7.51 -3.82 7.45
N HIS A 252 6.21 -3.82 7.14
CA HIS A 252 5.18 -4.59 7.83
C HIS A 252 4.20 -5.26 6.86
N PRO A 253 4.72 -6.03 5.87
CA PRO A 253 3.87 -6.67 4.88
C PRO A 253 2.93 -7.69 5.52
N THR A 254 1.77 -7.83 4.92
CA THR A 254 0.76 -8.83 5.26
C THR A 254 0.63 -9.84 4.11
N PRO A 255 -0.07 -10.97 4.28
CA PRO A 255 -0.41 -11.85 3.16
C PRO A 255 -1.31 -11.21 2.09
N TYR A 256 -1.87 -10.04 2.34
CA TYR A 256 -2.81 -9.34 1.46
C TYR A 256 -2.23 -8.10 0.81
N TYR A 257 -1.22 -7.48 1.43
CA TYR A 257 -0.65 -6.23 0.93
C TYR A 257 0.81 -6.06 1.41
N ASP A 258 1.53 -5.12 0.83
CA ASP A 258 2.93 -4.83 1.22
C ASP A 258 3.04 -4.03 2.52
N ASP A 259 1.94 -3.54 3.06
CA ASP A 259 1.84 -2.99 4.42
C ASP A 259 0.57 -3.45 5.16
N SER A 260 0.45 -3.10 6.42
CA SER A 260 -0.66 -3.50 7.29
C SER A 260 -1.60 -2.36 7.65
N TYR A 261 -1.45 -1.18 7.05
CA TYR A 261 -2.08 0.07 7.51
C TYR A 261 -1.72 0.44 8.96
N ALA A 262 -0.68 -0.17 9.52
CA ALA A 262 -0.19 0.03 10.88
C ALA A 262 -1.24 -0.10 12.00
N VAL A 263 -2.34 -0.84 11.76
CA VAL A 263 -3.45 -1.03 12.70
C VAL A 263 -3.68 -2.49 13.07
N ASN A 264 -4.38 -2.71 14.16
CA ASN A 264 -4.93 -4.02 14.47
C ASN A 264 -6.11 -4.31 13.53
N SER A 265 -6.14 -5.51 12.96
CA SER A 265 -7.14 -5.93 11.99
C SER A 265 -7.62 -7.35 12.26
N ALA A 266 -8.89 -7.62 11.99
CA ALA A 266 -9.42 -8.97 12.11
C ALA A 266 -8.75 -9.94 11.12
N ASN A 267 -8.41 -9.48 9.92
CA ASN A 267 -7.80 -10.30 8.88
C ASN A 267 -6.27 -10.32 8.96
N ASN A 268 -5.62 -9.18 9.22
CA ASN A 268 -4.16 -9.08 9.28
C ASN A 268 -3.59 -9.43 10.66
N GLY A 269 -4.40 -9.33 11.72
CA GLY A 269 -3.95 -9.53 13.09
C GLY A 269 -3.44 -8.25 13.77
N PRO A 270 -2.75 -8.36 14.89
CA PRO A 270 -2.41 -7.21 15.75
C PRO A 270 -1.16 -6.46 15.28
N TYR A 271 -1.15 -5.94 14.05
CA TYR A 271 0.01 -5.18 13.53
C TYR A 271 0.24 -3.86 14.27
N GLY A 272 -0.83 -3.14 14.62
CA GLY A 272 -0.72 -1.92 15.42
C GLY A 272 -0.01 -2.20 16.74
N ASP A 273 -0.47 -3.19 17.50
CA ASP A 273 0.16 -3.60 18.76
C ASP A 273 1.60 -4.07 18.55
N ALA A 274 1.88 -4.83 17.50
CA ALA A 274 3.22 -5.32 17.20
C ALA A 274 4.20 -4.17 16.87
N ILE A 275 3.76 -3.16 16.12
CA ILE A 275 4.55 -1.96 15.85
C ILE A 275 4.81 -1.21 17.17
N MET A 276 3.77 -0.98 17.98
CA MET A 276 3.87 -0.17 19.20
C MET A 276 4.61 -0.88 20.34
N THR A 277 4.45 -2.20 20.47
CA THR A 277 4.98 -2.94 21.64
C THR A 277 6.20 -3.81 21.34
N GLU A 278 6.48 -4.13 20.08
CA GLU A 278 7.64 -4.92 19.69
C GLU A 278 8.66 -4.11 18.88
N LEU A 279 8.25 -3.48 17.73
CA LEU A 279 9.19 -2.85 16.82
C LEU A 279 9.74 -1.52 17.36
N ILE A 280 8.89 -0.58 17.79
CA ILE A 280 9.33 0.72 18.33
C ILE A 280 10.24 0.55 19.55
N PRO A 281 9.89 -0.26 20.59
CA PRO A 281 10.77 -0.50 21.72
C PRO A 281 12.10 -1.17 21.33
N TYR A 282 12.07 -2.09 20.36
CA TYR A 282 13.31 -2.68 19.83
C TYR A 282 14.22 -1.61 19.23
N LEU A 283 13.69 -0.73 18.36
CA LEU A 283 14.44 0.35 17.74
C LEU A 283 15.02 1.32 18.80
N GLU A 284 14.25 1.68 19.81
CA GLU A 284 14.68 2.58 20.91
C GLU A 284 15.77 1.98 21.79
N SER A 285 15.79 0.65 21.92
CA SER A 285 16.84 -0.05 22.68
C SER A 285 18.14 -0.24 21.89
N HIS A 286 18.08 -0.23 20.54
CA HIS A 286 19.23 -0.49 19.66
C HIS A 286 19.84 0.77 19.06
N PHE A 287 19.06 1.85 19.00
CA PHE A 287 19.51 3.15 18.49
C PHE A 287 19.36 4.21 19.58
N ARG A 288 20.13 5.27 19.49
CA ARG A 288 20.07 6.38 20.44
C ARG A 288 18.86 7.28 20.21
N LEU A 289 17.67 6.71 20.32
CA LEU A 289 16.39 7.41 20.20
C LEU A 289 15.96 7.92 21.59
N ILE A 290 15.16 8.99 21.61
CA ILE A 290 14.52 9.48 22.83
C ILE A 290 13.21 8.71 22.99
N PRO A 291 13.06 7.84 24.02
CA PRO A 291 11.88 7.01 24.20
C PRO A 291 10.74 7.79 24.89
N ASP A 292 10.31 8.88 24.29
CA ASP A 292 9.28 9.79 24.83
C ASP A 292 8.36 10.21 23.67
N GLY A 293 7.05 10.10 23.87
CA GLY A 293 6.06 10.48 22.88
C GLY A 293 6.24 11.90 22.33
N ARG A 294 6.76 12.83 23.13
CA ARG A 294 7.05 14.21 22.69
C ARG A 294 8.16 14.30 21.63
N SER A 295 8.95 13.26 21.48
CA SER A 295 10.06 13.18 20.53
C SER A 295 9.81 12.21 19.37
N ARG A 296 8.58 11.69 19.24
CA ARG A 296 8.16 10.81 18.15
C ARG A 296 7.17 11.53 17.25
N PHE A 297 7.43 11.49 15.95
CA PHE A 297 6.61 12.14 14.93
C PHE A 297 6.25 11.16 13.83
N LEU A 298 5.14 11.42 13.17
CA LEU A 298 4.60 10.60 12.09
C LEU A 298 4.45 11.46 10.82
N ILE A 299 4.81 10.91 9.69
CA ILE A 299 4.57 11.52 8.38
C ILE A 299 4.36 10.41 7.36
N GLY A 300 3.53 10.66 6.37
CA GLY A 300 3.35 9.71 5.26
C GLY A 300 2.42 10.27 4.21
N GLY A 301 2.45 9.66 3.04
CA GLY A 301 1.60 10.06 1.90
C GLY A 301 0.68 8.93 1.45
N SER A 302 -0.54 9.27 0.97
CA SER A 302 -1.52 8.29 0.51
C SER A 302 -1.88 7.32 1.64
N THR A 303 -1.73 6.02 1.44
CA THR A 303 -1.81 5.00 2.50
C THR A 303 -1.04 5.41 3.76
N GLY A 304 0.22 5.83 3.60
CA GLY A 304 1.03 6.29 4.74
C GLY A 304 0.52 7.58 5.39
N GLY A 305 -0.22 8.41 4.66
CA GLY A 305 -0.89 9.59 5.20
C GLY A 305 -2.03 9.19 6.15
N TRP A 306 -2.82 8.20 5.76
CA TRP A 306 -3.85 7.62 6.63
C TRP A 306 -3.21 6.94 7.86
N GLU A 307 -2.17 6.12 7.65
CA GLU A 307 -1.44 5.45 8.75
C GLU A 307 -0.89 6.45 9.78
N ALA A 308 -0.26 7.53 9.32
CA ALA A 308 0.27 8.56 10.20
C ALA A 308 -0.82 9.21 11.05
N LEU A 309 -1.97 9.54 10.43
CA LEU A 309 -3.12 10.10 11.15
C LEU A 309 -3.72 9.06 12.11
N ALA A 310 -3.92 7.82 11.67
CA ALA A 310 -4.49 6.74 12.48
C ALA A 310 -3.64 6.44 13.72
N LEU A 311 -2.32 6.28 13.56
CA LEU A 311 -1.40 6.07 14.68
C LEU A 311 -1.46 7.22 15.69
N GLN A 312 -1.49 8.48 15.23
CA GLN A 312 -1.61 9.64 16.14
C GLN A 312 -2.97 9.66 16.85
N ILE A 313 -4.05 9.30 16.16
CA ILE A 313 -5.42 9.33 16.69
C ILE A 313 -5.61 8.21 17.72
N TYR A 314 -5.16 7.00 17.43
CA TYR A 314 -5.32 5.84 18.32
C TYR A 314 -4.32 5.85 19.48
N HIS A 315 -3.14 6.47 19.31
CA HIS A 315 -2.08 6.56 20.29
C HIS A 315 -1.69 8.04 20.60
N PRO A 316 -2.64 8.86 21.08
CA PRO A 316 -2.45 10.32 21.16
C PRO A 316 -1.38 10.78 22.16
N ASP A 317 -0.99 9.92 23.11
CA ASP A 317 0.08 10.20 24.07
C ASP A 317 1.47 9.75 23.58
N ASP A 318 1.52 8.86 22.56
CA ASP A 318 2.76 8.23 22.12
C ASP A 318 3.46 9.01 21.00
N PHE A 319 2.77 9.99 20.39
CA PHE A 319 3.31 10.82 19.31
C PHE A 319 3.00 12.30 19.49
N ASN A 320 3.87 13.18 18.97
CA ASN A 320 3.80 14.63 19.10
C ASN A 320 3.38 15.35 17.81
N GLY A 321 2.82 14.65 16.89
CA GLY A 321 2.25 15.17 15.65
C GLY A 321 2.33 14.19 14.49
N ALA A 322 1.30 14.25 13.64
CA ALA A 322 1.19 13.51 12.41
C ALA A 322 0.98 14.46 11.23
N TRP A 323 1.74 14.24 10.16
CA TRP A 323 1.61 14.90 8.87
C TRP A 323 1.07 13.90 7.87
N GLY A 324 -0.26 13.87 7.72
CA GLY A 324 -0.96 13.06 6.71
C GLY A 324 -0.97 13.82 5.39
N LEU A 325 -0.13 13.38 4.45
CA LEU A 325 -0.01 13.99 3.14
C LEU A 325 -0.94 13.23 2.17
N TYR A 326 -1.90 13.94 1.55
CA TYR A 326 -2.89 13.35 0.62
C TYR A 326 -3.37 11.97 1.11
N PRO A 327 -3.89 11.88 2.37
CA PRO A 327 -4.20 10.60 3.00
C PRO A 327 -5.30 9.85 2.27
N ASP A 328 -5.27 8.52 2.34
CA ASP A 328 -6.38 7.65 1.94
C ASP A 328 -7.68 8.07 2.66
N PRO A 329 -8.87 7.58 2.24
CA PRO A 329 -10.15 8.09 2.74
C PRO A 329 -10.24 8.09 4.27
N VAL A 330 -10.28 9.28 4.86
CA VAL A 330 -10.42 9.52 6.30
C VAL A 330 -11.87 9.67 6.76
N ASP A 331 -12.81 9.66 5.81
CA ASP A 331 -14.26 9.74 6.02
C ASP A 331 -14.95 8.91 4.92
N PHE A 332 -15.75 7.93 5.32
CA PHE A 332 -16.34 6.96 4.39
C PHE A 332 -17.60 7.46 3.68
N HIS A 333 -18.12 8.67 3.99
CA HIS A 333 -19.04 9.39 3.11
C HIS A 333 -18.34 9.90 1.85
N ARG A 334 -17.00 9.86 1.82
CA ARG A 334 -16.19 10.18 0.66
C ARG A 334 -15.03 9.19 0.56
N PHE A 335 -15.40 7.93 0.34
CA PHE A 335 -14.44 6.87 0.02
C PHE A 335 -14.07 7.01 -1.45
N GLN A 336 -13.07 7.86 -1.74
CA GLN A 336 -12.86 8.49 -3.05
C GLN A 336 -14.11 9.30 -3.45
N LEU A 337 -14.83 8.93 -4.52
CA LEU A 337 -16.09 9.57 -4.93
C LEU A 337 -17.34 8.91 -4.34
N GLY A 338 -17.24 7.66 -3.92
CA GLY A 338 -18.38 6.90 -3.39
C GLY A 338 -18.74 7.30 -1.97
N ASP A 339 -20.04 7.22 -1.65
CA ASP A 339 -20.55 7.27 -0.28
C ASP A 339 -20.85 5.85 0.19
N MET A 340 -19.98 5.31 1.05
CA MET A 340 -20.12 3.92 1.48
C MET A 340 -21.36 3.69 2.37
N TYR A 341 -21.91 4.76 2.96
CA TYR A 341 -23.10 4.67 3.82
C TYR A 341 -24.40 4.79 3.03
N ASP A 342 -24.46 5.61 1.98
CA ASP A 342 -25.70 5.93 1.28
C ASP A 342 -25.80 5.31 -0.12
N ASP A 343 -24.68 5.15 -0.84
CA ASP A 343 -24.68 4.56 -2.17
C ASP A 343 -25.01 3.06 -2.13
N THR A 344 -25.64 2.54 -3.17
CA THR A 344 -25.94 1.11 -3.32
C THR A 344 -24.92 0.38 -4.19
N SER A 345 -24.11 1.12 -4.93
CA SER A 345 -23.12 0.60 -5.85
C SER A 345 -21.83 1.42 -5.80
N ALA A 346 -20.70 0.72 -5.69
CA ALA A 346 -19.37 1.33 -5.84
C ALA A 346 -19.01 1.64 -7.31
N PHE A 347 -19.74 1.07 -8.29
CA PHE A 347 -19.40 1.23 -9.71
C PHE A 347 -20.16 2.33 -10.42
N VAL A 348 -21.40 2.57 -10.03
CA VAL A 348 -22.25 3.51 -10.72
C VAL A 348 -23.02 4.41 -9.75
N THR A 349 -23.13 5.68 -10.12
CA THR A 349 -24.06 6.60 -9.49
C THR A 349 -25.30 6.81 -10.36
N LYS A 350 -26.47 6.91 -9.73
CA LYS A 350 -27.73 7.21 -10.41
C LYS A 350 -27.94 8.71 -10.46
N ARG A 351 -28.06 9.28 -11.67
CA ARG A 351 -28.51 10.67 -11.85
C ARG A 351 -30.03 10.80 -11.76
N ASN A 352 -30.74 9.77 -12.23
CA ASN A 352 -32.18 9.59 -12.14
C ASN A 352 -32.51 8.12 -12.47
N ASP A 353 -33.79 7.77 -12.57
CA ASP A 353 -34.24 6.38 -12.86
C ASP A 353 -33.76 5.83 -14.22
N TRP A 354 -33.30 6.69 -15.11
CA TRP A 354 -32.94 6.34 -16.50
C TRP A 354 -31.46 6.50 -16.81
N ILE A 355 -30.73 7.29 -16.01
CA ILE A 355 -29.33 7.65 -16.31
C ILE A 355 -28.44 7.24 -15.15
N THR A 356 -27.47 6.39 -15.46
CA THR A 356 -26.35 6.07 -14.57
C THR A 356 -25.04 6.57 -15.16
N SER A 357 -24.04 6.80 -14.32
CA SER A 357 -22.67 7.11 -14.73
C SER A 357 -21.72 6.21 -13.98
N GLU A 358 -20.66 5.72 -14.64
CA GLU A 358 -19.57 5.02 -13.98
C GLU A 358 -18.89 5.97 -12.97
N ILE A 359 -18.49 5.43 -11.84
CA ILE A 359 -17.72 6.15 -10.82
C ILE A 359 -16.24 6.04 -11.18
N PRO A 360 -15.53 7.15 -11.40
CA PRO A 360 -14.08 7.15 -11.54
C PRO A 360 -13.38 6.67 -10.26
N ALA A 361 -12.39 5.79 -10.41
CA ALA A 361 -11.43 5.48 -9.35
C ALA A 361 -10.25 6.44 -9.39
N GLN A 362 -9.81 6.78 -10.60
CA GLN A 362 -8.69 7.67 -10.82
C GLN A 362 -8.97 8.62 -12.00
N ARG A 363 -8.49 9.86 -11.88
CA ARG A 363 -8.50 10.88 -12.94
C ARG A 363 -7.11 11.36 -13.28
N GLU A 364 -6.98 11.94 -14.47
CA GLU A 364 -5.81 12.70 -14.86
C GLU A 364 -5.97 14.19 -14.49
N SER A 365 -4.85 14.92 -14.48
CA SER A 365 -4.82 16.36 -14.11
C SER A 365 -5.59 17.29 -15.06
N ASP A 366 -6.08 16.81 -16.20
CA ASP A 366 -6.99 17.52 -17.09
C ASP A 366 -8.48 17.19 -16.84
N GLY A 367 -8.74 16.36 -15.81
CA GLY A 367 -10.08 15.92 -15.42
C GLY A 367 -10.61 14.70 -16.18
N ASN A 368 -9.86 14.15 -17.15
CA ASN A 368 -10.25 12.92 -17.81
C ASN A 368 -10.20 11.74 -16.85
N VAL A 369 -11.13 10.79 -17.02
CA VAL A 369 -11.12 9.55 -16.24
C VAL A 369 -9.99 8.67 -16.74
N PHE A 370 -9.05 8.35 -15.86
CA PHE A 370 -7.97 7.39 -16.12
C PHE A 370 -8.48 5.96 -16.00
N ALA A 371 -9.22 5.68 -14.93
CA ALA A 371 -9.82 4.38 -14.67
C ALA A 371 -11.10 4.52 -13.84
N THR A 372 -12.01 3.56 -13.99
CA THR A 372 -13.23 3.44 -13.20
C THR A 372 -13.07 2.46 -12.05
N MET A 373 -13.92 2.58 -11.02
CA MET A 373 -13.98 1.62 -9.90
C MET A 373 -14.19 0.17 -10.38
N ARG A 374 -14.95 -0.01 -11.46
CA ARG A 374 -15.19 -1.31 -12.09
C ARG A 374 -13.92 -1.89 -12.73
N GLU A 375 -13.14 -1.05 -13.42
CA GLU A 375 -11.90 -1.49 -14.08
C GLU A 375 -10.84 -1.89 -13.07
N GLU A 376 -10.69 -1.13 -12.00
CA GLU A 376 -9.76 -1.44 -10.92
C GLU A 376 -10.20 -2.70 -10.15
N SER A 377 -11.48 -2.82 -9.77
CA SER A 377 -12.02 -4.04 -9.17
C SER A 377 -11.80 -5.27 -10.04
N ARG A 378 -11.91 -5.12 -11.36
CA ARG A 378 -11.64 -6.21 -12.29
C ARG A 378 -10.17 -6.57 -12.36
N LEU A 379 -9.27 -5.59 -12.37
CA LEU A 379 -7.83 -5.82 -12.29
C LEU A 379 -7.51 -6.66 -11.04
N GLU A 380 -8.01 -6.23 -9.88
CA GLU A 380 -7.78 -6.92 -8.62
C GLU A 380 -8.31 -8.35 -8.63
N PHE A 381 -9.51 -8.58 -9.17
CA PHE A 381 -10.06 -9.93 -9.31
C PHE A 381 -9.19 -10.85 -10.16
N VAL A 382 -8.58 -10.32 -11.22
CA VAL A 382 -7.64 -11.09 -12.06
C VAL A 382 -6.33 -11.38 -11.34
N LEU A 383 -5.86 -10.46 -10.51
CA LEU A 383 -4.65 -10.63 -9.70
C LEU A 383 -4.84 -11.64 -8.55
N GLY A 384 -6.00 -11.62 -7.88
CA GLY A 384 -6.26 -12.53 -6.79
C GLY A 384 -7.72 -12.60 -6.39
N SER A 385 -8.28 -13.80 -6.20
CA SER A 385 -9.58 -13.99 -5.57
C SER A 385 -9.48 -13.91 -4.04
N HIS A 386 -10.60 -13.73 -3.34
CA HIS A 386 -10.67 -13.69 -1.88
C HIS A 386 -9.77 -12.62 -1.24
N GLY A 387 -9.72 -11.42 -1.81
CA GLY A 387 -8.93 -10.32 -1.26
C GLY A 387 -7.41 -10.47 -1.42
N ARG A 388 -6.92 -11.31 -2.35
CA ARG A 388 -5.48 -11.63 -2.50
C ARG A 388 -4.82 -10.99 -3.72
N SER A 389 -5.37 -9.86 -4.19
CA SER A 389 -4.78 -9.14 -5.34
C SER A 389 -3.43 -8.50 -5.04
N THR A 390 -3.17 -8.18 -3.77
CA THR A 390 -2.09 -7.31 -3.32
C THR A 390 -2.18 -5.87 -3.86
N GLU A 391 -3.41 -5.41 -4.13
CA GLU A 391 -3.73 -4.05 -4.60
C GLU A 391 -4.67 -3.36 -3.61
N GLN A 392 -4.94 -2.08 -3.85
CA GLN A 392 -5.50 -1.13 -2.90
C GLN A 392 -6.87 -1.52 -2.32
N PHE A 393 -7.83 -1.95 -3.16
CA PHE A 393 -9.18 -2.25 -2.66
C PHE A 393 -9.19 -3.50 -1.78
N ASN A 394 -8.42 -4.51 -2.16
CA ASN A 394 -8.26 -5.70 -1.31
C ASN A 394 -7.44 -5.42 -0.06
N ALA A 395 -6.49 -4.47 -0.10
CA ALA A 395 -5.79 -4.01 1.09
C ALA A 395 -6.76 -3.39 2.11
N TRP A 396 -7.71 -2.56 1.66
CA TRP A 396 -8.75 -1.98 2.51
C TRP A 396 -9.71 -3.04 3.05
N ASP A 397 -10.15 -3.99 2.21
CA ASP A 397 -10.96 -5.13 2.66
C ASP A 397 -10.24 -5.89 3.80
N ALA A 398 -8.93 -6.13 3.67
CA ALA A 398 -8.13 -6.86 4.65
C ALA A 398 -7.81 -6.03 5.91
N ALA A 399 -7.49 -4.74 5.76
CA ALA A 399 -7.15 -3.88 6.89
C ALA A 399 -8.37 -3.51 7.73
N TYR A 400 -9.51 -3.26 7.11
CA TYR A 400 -10.68 -2.70 7.78
C TYR A 400 -11.86 -3.68 7.92
N GLY A 401 -11.96 -4.69 7.04
CA GLY A 401 -13.11 -5.58 6.97
C GLY A 401 -13.14 -6.68 8.02
N PRO A 402 -14.31 -7.27 8.27
CA PRO A 402 -14.45 -8.46 9.10
C PRO A 402 -13.85 -9.68 8.40
N VAL A 403 -13.64 -10.75 9.17
CA VAL A 403 -13.31 -12.07 8.60
C VAL A 403 -14.58 -12.69 8.01
N GLY A 404 -14.52 -13.08 6.75
CA GLY A 404 -15.58 -13.85 6.09
C GLY A 404 -15.66 -15.29 6.61
N LEU A 405 -16.75 -15.97 6.29
CA LEU A 405 -17.00 -17.36 6.72
C LEU A 405 -15.94 -18.36 6.21
N ASP A 406 -15.26 -18.03 5.13
CA ASP A 406 -14.19 -18.83 4.53
C ASP A 406 -12.79 -18.47 5.09
N GLY A 407 -12.73 -17.52 6.03
CA GLY A 407 -11.50 -17.04 6.66
C GLY A 407 -10.76 -15.93 5.90
N TYR A 408 -11.28 -15.52 4.74
CA TYR A 408 -10.74 -14.40 3.96
C TYR A 408 -11.47 -13.08 4.30
N PRO A 409 -10.95 -11.92 3.88
CA PRO A 409 -11.59 -10.64 4.15
C PRO A 409 -13.00 -10.54 3.59
N GLY A 410 -13.91 -9.96 4.35
CA GLY A 410 -15.21 -9.51 3.85
C GLY A 410 -15.02 -8.29 2.95
N GLU A 411 -15.52 -8.37 1.72
CA GLU A 411 -15.37 -7.31 0.72
C GLU A 411 -16.33 -6.15 0.97
N MET A 412 -15.86 -4.91 0.90
CA MET A 412 -16.68 -3.68 0.97
C MET A 412 -17.76 -3.64 -0.11
N TRP A 413 -17.45 -4.16 -1.29
CA TRP A 413 -18.39 -4.35 -2.39
C TRP A 413 -18.04 -5.59 -3.18
N ASP A 414 -19.04 -6.20 -3.78
CA ASP A 414 -18.87 -7.32 -4.71
C ASP A 414 -18.08 -6.86 -5.94
N LYS A 415 -16.92 -7.45 -6.18
CA LYS A 415 -15.96 -7.03 -7.24
C LYS A 415 -16.48 -7.26 -8.67
N HIS A 416 -17.62 -7.97 -8.85
CA HIS A 416 -18.25 -8.16 -10.16
C HIS A 416 -19.42 -7.21 -10.40
N THR A 417 -20.25 -6.98 -9.38
CA THR A 417 -21.48 -6.20 -9.52
C THR A 417 -21.36 -4.76 -9.02
N GLY A 418 -20.40 -4.52 -8.13
CA GLY A 418 -20.23 -3.25 -7.43
C GLY A 418 -21.21 -3.05 -6.29
N THR A 419 -22.03 -4.06 -5.93
CA THR A 419 -22.99 -3.94 -4.83
C THR A 419 -22.27 -3.74 -3.51
N ILE A 420 -22.52 -2.62 -2.81
CA ILE A 420 -21.91 -2.32 -1.53
C ILE A 420 -22.46 -3.24 -0.44
N ASN A 421 -21.56 -3.81 0.35
CA ASN A 421 -21.88 -4.69 1.47
C ASN A 421 -22.04 -3.86 2.75
N ARG A 422 -23.30 -3.58 3.11
CA ARG A 422 -23.64 -2.73 4.27
C ARG A 422 -23.14 -3.29 5.60
N ASP A 423 -23.11 -4.60 5.76
CA ASP A 423 -22.66 -5.24 7.01
C ASP A 423 -21.14 -5.04 7.19
N VAL A 424 -20.38 -5.12 6.10
CA VAL A 424 -18.93 -4.85 6.10
C VAL A 424 -18.66 -3.37 6.40
N ILE A 425 -19.40 -2.46 5.76
CA ILE A 425 -19.24 -1.01 6.01
C ILE A 425 -19.60 -0.66 7.46
N ALA A 426 -20.69 -1.21 7.99
CA ALA A 426 -21.05 -1.02 9.40
C ALA A 426 -19.97 -1.54 10.34
N TYR A 427 -19.40 -2.72 10.05
CA TYR A 427 -18.26 -3.25 10.80
C TYR A 427 -17.08 -2.29 10.82
N MET A 428 -16.68 -1.76 9.66
CA MET A 428 -15.55 -0.83 9.51
C MET A 428 -15.78 0.46 10.33
N HIS A 429 -16.99 1.02 10.26
CA HIS A 429 -17.40 2.17 11.06
C HIS A 429 -17.31 1.89 12.56
N ASP A 430 -17.90 0.79 13.01
CA ASP A 430 -18.00 0.46 14.44
C ASP A 430 -16.64 0.15 15.07
N HIS A 431 -15.68 -0.32 14.26
CA HIS A 431 -14.31 -0.59 14.69
C HIS A 431 -13.37 0.61 14.51
N GLY A 432 -13.90 1.74 14.01
CA GLY A 432 -13.20 3.03 14.01
C GLY A 432 -12.22 3.22 12.86
N TYR A 433 -12.35 2.47 11.76
CA TYR A 433 -11.49 2.66 10.58
C TYR A 433 -11.89 3.88 9.73
N ASP A 434 -13.12 4.38 9.87
CA ASP A 434 -13.49 5.73 9.48
C ASP A 434 -12.97 6.70 10.55
N LEU A 435 -11.89 7.41 10.24
CA LEU A 435 -11.19 8.25 11.23
C LEU A 435 -12.03 9.45 11.68
N GLU A 436 -12.83 10.02 10.77
CA GLU A 436 -13.70 11.16 11.10
C GLU A 436 -14.81 10.70 12.06
N ALA A 437 -15.52 9.61 11.73
CA ALA A 437 -16.54 9.03 12.59
C ALA A 437 -15.98 8.58 13.96
N TYR A 438 -14.76 8.04 13.99
CA TYR A 438 -14.08 7.70 15.24
C TYR A 438 -13.79 8.95 16.08
N LEU A 439 -13.32 10.03 15.46
CA LEU A 439 -13.08 11.31 16.13
C LEU A 439 -14.38 11.93 16.63
N GLU A 440 -15.49 11.91 15.87
CA GLU A 440 -16.80 12.37 16.34
C GLU A 440 -17.18 11.69 17.66
N LYS A 441 -17.06 10.38 17.71
CA LYS A 441 -17.41 9.56 18.88
C LYS A 441 -16.49 9.79 20.09
N THR A 442 -15.22 10.10 19.86
CA THR A 442 -14.18 10.08 20.91
C THR A 442 -13.59 11.44 21.24
N TRP A 443 -13.95 12.50 20.51
CA TRP A 443 -13.32 13.83 20.64
C TRP A 443 -13.31 14.37 22.06
N SER A 444 -14.38 14.21 22.79
CA SER A 444 -14.48 14.67 24.19
C SER A 444 -13.38 14.07 25.09
N THR A 445 -12.88 12.89 24.74
CA THR A 445 -11.86 12.15 25.53
C THR A 445 -10.46 12.35 25.00
N ILE A 446 -10.27 12.21 23.67
CA ILE A 446 -8.93 12.24 23.05
C ILE A 446 -8.58 13.60 22.47
N GLY A 447 -9.56 14.46 22.18
CA GLY A 447 -9.34 15.78 21.58
C GLY A 447 -8.34 16.66 22.36
N PRO A 448 -8.36 16.69 23.72
CA PRO A 448 -7.35 17.42 24.50
C PRO A 448 -5.90 16.98 24.22
N LYS A 449 -5.71 15.72 23.84
CA LYS A 449 -4.39 15.13 23.56
C LYS A 449 -3.97 15.30 22.10
N LEU A 450 -4.92 15.57 21.20
CA LEU A 450 -4.71 15.74 19.75
C LEU A 450 -4.58 17.20 19.33
N ALA A 451 -4.95 18.16 20.18
CA ALA A 451 -4.92 19.59 19.84
C ALA A 451 -3.55 20.03 19.28
N GLY A 452 -3.52 20.52 18.05
CA GLY A 452 -2.33 20.98 17.33
C GLY A 452 -1.41 19.86 16.83
N LYS A 453 -1.85 18.59 16.82
CA LYS A 453 -1.04 17.45 16.38
C LYS A 453 -1.41 16.90 14.99
N LEU A 454 -2.54 17.31 14.42
CA LEU A 454 -3.01 16.80 13.12
C LEU A 454 -2.71 17.83 12.02
N HIS A 455 -1.92 17.41 11.03
CA HIS A 455 -1.54 18.22 9.87
C HIS A 455 -1.89 17.43 8.60
N VAL A 456 -2.60 18.06 7.68
CA VAL A 456 -3.06 17.43 6.44
C VAL A 456 -2.71 18.31 5.25
N ASP A 457 -2.01 17.74 4.28
CA ASP A 457 -1.76 18.38 2.99
C ASP A 457 -2.42 17.54 1.88
N VAL A 458 -3.15 18.18 0.97
CA VAL A 458 -3.76 17.48 -0.17
C VAL A 458 -3.94 18.42 -1.36
N GLY A 459 -3.78 17.91 -2.57
CA GLY A 459 -4.12 18.65 -3.78
C GLY A 459 -5.64 18.82 -3.92
N ASP A 460 -6.13 19.97 -4.39
CA ASP A 460 -7.57 20.17 -4.62
C ASP A 460 -8.06 19.48 -5.91
N ASP A 461 -7.14 18.91 -6.68
CA ASP A 461 -7.38 18.05 -7.84
C ASP A 461 -6.70 16.68 -7.65
N ASP A 462 -6.79 16.13 -6.45
CA ASP A 462 -6.20 14.84 -6.13
C ASP A 462 -6.68 13.74 -7.10
N ASP A 463 -5.76 12.98 -7.67
CA ASP A 463 -6.03 12.02 -8.74
C ASP A 463 -7.01 10.91 -8.31
N PHE A 464 -7.09 10.60 -7.00
CA PHE A 464 -7.97 9.62 -6.38
C PHE A 464 -9.13 10.26 -5.58
N PHE A 465 -9.36 11.57 -5.73
CA PHE A 465 -10.43 12.32 -5.05
C PHE A 465 -10.31 12.38 -3.52
N LEU A 466 -9.13 12.12 -2.95
CA LEU A 466 -8.90 12.04 -1.50
C LEU A 466 -9.11 13.37 -0.78
N ASN A 467 -9.00 14.49 -1.49
CA ASN A 467 -9.33 15.82 -0.98
C ASN A 467 -10.76 15.92 -0.45
N LEU A 468 -11.70 15.12 -0.96
CA LEU A 468 -13.11 15.20 -0.56
C LEU A 468 -13.33 14.73 0.88
N ALA A 469 -12.70 13.64 1.29
CA ALA A 469 -12.70 13.18 2.68
C ALA A 469 -11.99 14.20 3.61
N CYS A 470 -10.88 14.79 3.14
CA CYS A 470 -10.16 15.81 3.90
C CYS A 470 -11.00 17.05 4.18
N TYR A 471 -11.85 17.50 3.23
CA TYR A 471 -12.77 18.63 3.46
C TYR A 471 -13.78 18.34 4.58
N ARG A 472 -14.26 17.10 4.68
CA ARG A 472 -15.20 16.69 5.73
C ARG A 472 -14.50 16.64 7.08
N LEU A 473 -13.34 15.97 7.16
CA LEU A 473 -12.53 15.93 8.37
C LEU A 473 -12.18 17.36 8.86
N GLN A 474 -11.80 18.28 7.96
CA GLN A 474 -11.58 19.68 8.32
C GLN A 474 -12.84 20.32 8.90
N THR A 475 -13.99 20.14 8.25
CA THR A 475 -15.27 20.71 8.72
C THR A 475 -15.59 20.24 10.13
N PHE A 476 -15.39 18.96 10.43
CA PHE A 476 -15.56 18.41 11.77
C PHE A 476 -14.58 19.04 12.77
N LEU A 477 -13.27 19.06 12.45
CA LEU A 477 -12.24 19.57 13.36
C LEU A 477 -12.35 21.09 13.61
N ASP A 478 -12.71 21.87 12.60
CA ASP A 478 -12.93 23.33 12.73
C ASP A 478 -14.14 23.66 13.62
N ALA A 479 -15.14 22.78 13.70
CA ALA A 479 -16.29 22.91 14.58
C ALA A 479 -15.96 22.65 16.07
N GLN A 480 -14.83 22.05 16.37
CA GLN A 480 -14.44 21.73 17.75
C GLN A 480 -13.95 22.97 18.47
N THR A 481 -14.57 23.28 19.60
CA THR A 481 -14.26 24.49 20.40
C THR A 481 -13.81 24.20 21.82
N ALA A 482 -14.09 23.00 22.33
CA ALA A 482 -13.78 22.60 23.72
C ALA A 482 -13.38 21.13 23.82
N PRO A 483 -12.13 20.76 23.53
CA PRO A 483 -11.00 21.61 23.11
C PRO A 483 -11.09 21.97 21.62
N ALA A 484 -10.52 23.10 21.23
CA ALA A 484 -10.28 23.42 19.83
C ALA A 484 -9.23 22.46 19.26
N ALA A 485 -9.45 22.00 18.03
CA ALA A 485 -8.56 21.01 17.42
C ALA A 485 -7.20 21.59 17.04
N HIS A 486 -7.14 22.85 16.63
CA HIS A 486 -5.93 23.49 16.09
C HIS A 486 -5.23 22.63 15.00
N ALA A 487 -6.02 21.89 14.23
CA ALA A 487 -5.52 21.10 13.11
C ALA A 487 -5.11 22.03 11.95
N VAL A 488 -4.13 21.58 11.17
CA VAL A 488 -3.63 22.36 10.02
C VAL A 488 -4.01 21.62 8.73
N PHE A 489 -4.67 22.34 7.82
CA PHE A 489 -5.00 21.83 6.49
C PHE A 489 -4.42 22.73 5.41
N ASN A 490 -3.66 22.17 4.49
CA ASN A 490 -3.09 22.86 3.35
C ASN A 490 -3.60 22.22 2.05
N TYR A 491 -4.34 23.00 1.27
CA TYR A 491 -4.83 22.55 -0.03
C TYR A 491 -3.97 23.10 -1.15
N GLY A 492 -3.47 22.20 -2.00
CA GLY A 492 -2.74 22.57 -3.20
C GLY A 492 -3.64 23.17 -4.26
N ARG A 493 -3.60 24.50 -4.43
CA ARG A 493 -4.45 25.24 -5.36
C ARG A 493 -3.65 26.09 -6.33
N PRO A 494 -4.15 26.31 -7.57
CA PRO A 494 -5.23 25.53 -8.21
C PRO A 494 -4.72 24.19 -8.75
N LEU A 495 -5.60 23.22 -8.85
CA LEU A 495 -5.43 21.96 -9.60
C LEU A 495 -4.13 21.21 -9.28
N LYS A 496 -3.80 21.08 -7.99
CA LYS A 496 -2.67 20.23 -7.60
C LYS A 496 -3.13 18.78 -7.47
N PRO A 497 -2.38 17.84 -8.09
CA PRO A 497 -2.73 16.43 -8.13
C PRO A 497 -2.35 15.70 -6.84
N HIS A 498 -2.59 14.39 -6.84
CA HIS A 498 -2.06 13.47 -5.84
C HIS A 498 -0.54 13.62 -5.68
N GLY A 499 -0.05 13.51 -4.45
CA GLY A 499 1.35 13.73 -4.14
C GLY A 499 1.74 15.18 -3.83
N TYR A 500 0.78 16.12 -3.75
CA TYR A 500 1.04 17.49 -3.35
C TYR A 500 1.50 17.59 -1.90
N GLN A 501 2.48 18.45 -1.64
CA GLN A 501 2.97 18.82 -0.32
C GLN A 501 3.03 20.34 -0.21
N ALA A 502 2.57 20.92 0.89
CA ALA A 502 2.66 22.37 1.11
C ALA A 502 4.10 22.84 1.25
N HIS A 503 4.97 22.00 1.80
CA HIS A 503 6.37 22.29 2.06
C HIS A 503 7.29 21.15 1.58
N PRO A 504 8.56 21.43 1.28
CA PRO A 504 9.58 20.40 1.13
C PRO A 504 9.69 19.52 2.40
N THR A 505 10.03 18.26 2.26
CA THR A 505 10.20 17.32 3.37
C THR A 505 11.16 17.85 4.45
N ALA A 506 12.24 18.53 4.04
CA ALA A 506 13.18 19.16 4.95
C ALA A 506 12.54 20.19 5.89
N ASP A 507 11.50 20.90 5.46
CA ASP A 507 10.82 21.91 6.28
C ASP A 507 9.92 21.26 7.34
N TYR A 508 9.19 20.17 7.00
CA TYR A 508 8.47 19.38 7.99
C TYR A 508 9.41 18.84 9.07
N LEU A 509 10.57 18.32 8.67
CA LEU A 509 11.56 17.80 9.62
C LEU A 509 12.13 18.90 10.54
N ARG A 510 12.30 20.12 10.05
CA ARG A 510 12.69 21.28 10.88
C ARG A 510 11.60 21.63 11.89
N GLU A 511 10.34 21.61 11.48
CA GLU A 511 9.21 21.83 12.38
C GLU A 511 9.16 20.76 13.48
N MET A 512 9.26 19.48 13.11
CA MET A 512 9.29 18.36 14.06
C MET A 512 10.45 18.48 15.05
N ALA A 513 11.64 18.82 14.58
CA ALA A 513 12.80 19.06 15.44
C ALA A 513 12.57 20.21 16.43
N ALA A 514 12.00 21.31 15.98
CA ALA A 514 11.66 22.44 16.84
C ALA A 514 10.62 22.06 17.91
N ARG A 515 9.60 21.25 17.56
CA ARG A 515 8.62 20.73 18.53
C ARG A 515 9.25 19.78 19.55
N ALA A 516 10.25 19.00 19.16
CA ALA A 516 11.00 18.14 20.08
C ALA A 516 11.96 18.92 21.00
N GLY A 517 12.23 20.19 20.73
CA GLY A 517 13.20 21.01 21.46
C GLY A 517 14.67 20.61 21.18
N THR A 518 14.94 20.09 19.97
CA THR A 518 16.27 19.58 19.56
C THR A 518 16.94 20.48 18.51
#